data_008559b5f2d21ba3331e7aa02158ab17
#
_entry.id   008559b5f2d21ba3331e7aa02158ab17
#
_cell.length_a   1.000
_cell.length_b   1.000
_cell.length_c   1.000
_cell.angle_alpha   90.00
_cell.angle_beta   90.00
_cell.angle_gamma   90.00
#
_symmetry.space_group_name_H-M   'P 1'
#
loop_
_entity.id
_entity.type
_entity.pdbx_description
1 polymer ?
#
loop_
_entity_poly.entity_id
_entity_poly.type
_entity_poly.pdbx_seq_one_letter_code
_entity_poly.pdbx_strand_id
1 'polypeptide(L)'
;GDGNRVIALFERDCSLQRRHQKIIEEAPAPGISLVMRKALCDAAIKTAEAVSYKGAGTVEFIVDTSRGLSEDKFYFLEMNTRLQVEHSVTEAILKLDLVEWQMRIAFGEELPLRQDELKIQGHAIEARIYAEDVQAGFLPDSGIIEKIVYPKNVRIDTGISEGDKISTYYDPMILKITAFADSRPSAIEALKRALLETYIMGVKTNLDFLNRLLNLSEFSNESFDTGLIGSNIKKLVSLRTPTTEVLALASIGILGLSNLNTRSFLTGFTLWENLTKLVKFSNSQEEFLTEVECLGEDSFLVKVEENIHEISYDRTGWTIDGQNTQFLFWQSKSYFSVICKFKYDFHSKDLLIASSENSDDDQLVIAPMPGQISEIYVNEGDLVLKGDRLVVL
;
A
#
# COMPACT_ATOMS: atom_id res chain seq x y z
N GLY A 1 15.98 -12.33 25.49
CA GLY A 1 16.74 -12.97 26.57
C GLY A 1 18.00 -13.63 26.08
N ASP A 2 18.92 -13.87 26.95
CA ASP A 2 20.16 -14.62 26.68
C ASP A 2 20.18 -16.04 27.32
N GLY A 3 19.05 -16.43 27.92
CA GLY A 3 18.87 -17.66 28.67
C GLY A 3 19.08 -17.52 30.19
N ASN A 4 19.78 -16.46 30.63
CA ASN A 4 20.01 -16.15 32.04
C ASN A 4 19.22 -14.87 32.45
N ARG A 5 19.12 -13.90 31.56
CA ARG A 5 18.50 -12.61 31.79
C ARG A 5 17.53 -12.29 30.65
N VAL A 6 16.41 -11.66 30.99
CA VAL A 6 15.41 -11.17 30.04
C VAL A 6 15.23 -9.68 30.24
N ILE A 7 15.09 -8.93 29.14
CA ILE A 7 14.73 -7.51 29.17
C ILE A 7 13.54 -7.28 28.22
N ALA A 8 12.69 -6.32 28.55
CA ALA A 8 11.58 -5.89 27.70
C ALA A 8 11.98 -4.63 26.91
N LEU A 9 11.82 -4.70 25.59
CA LEU A 9 12.12 -3.61 24.66
C LEU A 9 10.88 -2.71 24.42
N PHE A 10 10.04 -2.62 25.42
CA PHE A 10 8.78 -1.90 25.45
C PHE A 10 7.71 -2.47 24.52
N GLU A 11 6.57 -1.82 24.50
CA GLU A 11 5.38 -2.25 23.76
C GLU A 11 5.27 -1.60 22.38
N ARG A 12 4.47 -2.27 21.55
CA ARG A 12 3.95 -1.80 20.27
C ARG A 12 2.42 -1.85 20.30
N ASP A 13 1.78 -0.99 19.52
CA ASP A 13 0.38 -1.15 19.17
C ASP A 13 0.28 -1.83 17.79
N CYS A 14 -0.54 -2.88 17.71
CA CYS A 14 -0.85 -3.62 16.49
C CYS A 14 -2.36 -3.78 16.31
N SER A 15 -3.16 -2.83 16.82
CA SER A 15 -4.63 -2.88 16.78
C SER A 15 -5.17 -2.73 15.36
N LEU A 16 -4.46 -2.02 14.47
CA LEU A 16 -4.89 -1.83 13.10
C LEU A 16 -4.60 -3.06 12.25
N GLN A 17 -5.56 -3.96 12.25
CA GLN A 17 -5.47 -5.24 11.56
C GLN A 17 -6.74 -5.55 10.76
N ARG A 18 -6.60 -6.36 9.74
CA ARG A 18 -7.68 -6.85 8.89
C ARG A 18 -7.63 -8.38 8.85
N ARG A 19 -8.71 -9.05 9.24
CA ARG A 19 -8.77 -10.52 9.29
C ARG A 19 -7.57 -11.13 10.03
N HIS A 20 -7.20 -10.53 11.18
CA HIS A 20 -6.04 -10.89 11.99
C HIS A 20 -4.66 -10.65 11.33
N GLN A 21 -4.62 -9.96 10.20
CA GLN A 21 -3.38 -9.52 9.57
C GLN A 21 -3.10 -8.07 9.97
N LYS A 22 -1.97 -7.83 10.58
CA LYS A 22 -1.50 -6.50 10.99
C LYS A 22 -1.24 -5.67 9.73
N ILE A 23 -1.66 -4.40 9.74
CA ILE A 23 -1.58 -3.49 8.59
C ILE A 23 -0.76 -2.26 8.91
N ILE A 24 -0.97 -1.68 10.11
CA ILE A 24 -0.17 -0.59 10.66
C ILE A 24 0.20 -0.97 12.07
N GLU A 25 1.45 -0.74 12.42
CA GLU A 25 2.02 -0.95 13.73
C GLU A 25 2.76 0.30 14.19
N GLU A 26 2.70 0.62 15.47
CA GLU A 26 3.41 1.77 16.02
C GLU A 26 4.08 1.49 17.37
N ALA A 27 5.13 2.22 17.63
CA ALA A 27 5.86 2.21 18.89
C ALA A 27 6.30 3.63 19.28
N PRO A 28 6.13 3.99 20.57
CA PRO A 28 5.40 3.27 21.60
C PRO A 28 3.90 3.27 21.33
N ALA A 29 3.13 2.38 21.98
CA ALA A 29 1.68 2.36 21.85
C ALA A 29 1.07 3.67 22.39
N PRO A 30 0.11 4.30 21.66
CA PRO A 30 -0.49 5.56 22.06
C PRO A 30 -1.36 5.41 23.31
N GLY A 31 -1.44 6.47 24.11
CA GLY A 31 -2.33 6.53 25.28
C GLY A 31 -1.93 5.65 26.47
N ILE A 32 -0.91 4.81 26.37
CA ILE A 32 -0.49 3.92 27.47
C ILE A 32 0.23 4.71 28.57
N SER A 33 -0.24 4.55 29.83
CA SER A 33 0.41 5.12 31.01
C SER A 33 1.75 4.43 31.31
N LEU A 34 2.65 5.14 32.02
CA LEU A 34 3.92 4.55 32.47
C LEU A 34 3.72 3.32 33.36
N VAL A 35 2.63 3.31 34.18
CA VAL A 35 2.31 2.19 35.06
C VAL A 35 1.83 0.99 34.26
N MET A 36 0.95 1.19 33.27
CA MET A 36 0.51 0.12 32.37
C MET A 36 1.67 -0.43 31.54
N ARG A 37 2.53 0.44 30.98
CA ARG A 37 3.75 0.04 30.27
C ARG A 37 4.62 -0.87 31.14
N LYS A 38 4.84 -0.46 32.39
CA LYS A 38 5.62 -1.27 33.33
C LYS A 38 4.95 -2.63 33.58
N ALA A 39 3.65 -2.67 33.80
CA ALA A 39 2.91 -3.91 34.03
C ALA A 39 3.01 -4.89 32.84
N LEU A 40 2.87 -4.37 31.60
CA LEU A 40 3.03 -5.16 30.38
C LEU A 40 4.48 -5.69 30.24
N CYS A 41 5.49 -4.86 30.48
CA CYS A 41 6.89 -5.25 30.46
C CYS A 41 7.19 -6.32 31.50
N ASP A 42 6.75 -6.14 32.73
CA ASP A 42 6.93 -7.09 33.84
C ASP A 42 6.28 -8.45 33.54
N ALA A 43 5.07 -8.44 32.95
CA ALA A 43 4.37 -9.66 32.54
C ALA A 43 5.11 -10.38 31.40
N ALA A 44 5.62 -9.64 30.41
CA ALA A 44 6.39 -10.19 29.29
C ALA A 44 7.72 -10.79 29.77
N ILE A 45 8.43 -10.11 30.67
CA ILE A 45 9.68 -10.62 31.27
C ILE A 45 9.39 -11.92 32.00
N LYS A 46 8.40 -11.95 32.91
CA LYS A 46 8.03 -13.17 33.65
C LYS A 46 7.69 -14.34 32.74
N THR A 47 6.97 -14.08 31.64
CA THR A 47 6.61 -15.12 30.66
C THR A 47 7.86 -15.72 30.01
N ALA A 48 8.80 -14.87 29.57
CA ALA A 48 10.03 -15.32 28.94
C ALA A 48 11.01 -15.98 29.92
N GLU A 49 11.11 -15.50 31.16
CA GLU A 49 11.92 -16.10 32.22
C GLU A 49 11.44 -17.53 32.59
N ALA A 50 10.11 -17.72 32.64
CA ALA A 50 9.52 -19.04 32.96
C ALA A 50 9.94 -20.14 32.01
N VAL A 51 10.37 -19.81 30.80
CA VAL A 51 10.85 -20.76 29.78
C VAL A 51 12.36 -20.60 29.48
N SER A 52 13.09 -19.80 30.27
CA SER A 52 14.51 -19.48 30.05
C SER A 52 14.80 -19.07 28.62
N TYR A 53 13.95 -18.16 28.09
CA TYR A 53 13.93 -17.80 26.68
C TYR A 53 15.27 -17.21 26.21
N LYS A 54 15.73 -17.66 25.02
CA LYS A 54 16.95 -17.21 24.40
C LYS A 54 16.67 -16.68 22.99
N GLY A 55 17.02 -15.43 22.72
CA GLY A 55 16.78 -14.73 21.45
C GLY A 55 15.76 -13.60 21.56
N ALA A 56 15.31 -13.09 20.40
CA ALA A 56 14.23 -12.12 20.30
C ALA A 56 12.88 -12.82 20.24
N GLY A 57 11.90 -12.32 21.00
CA GLY A 57 10.53 -12.82 21.00
C GLY A 57 9.56 -11.71 21.36
N THR A 58 8.28 -11.98 21.21
CA THR A 58 7.21 -11.03 21.53
C THR A 58 6.12 -11.73 22.31
N VAL A 59 5.71 -11.12 23.42
CA VAL A 59 4.52 -11.52 24.18
C VAL A 59 3.39 -10.61 23.75
N GLU A 60 2.31 -11.20 23.25
CA GLU A 60 1.13 -10.46 22.79
C GLU A 60 0.05 -10.44 23.88
N PHE A 61 -0.58 -9.28 24.03
CA PHE A 61 -1.66 -9.05 24.99
C PHE A 61 -2.87 -8.46 24.27
N ILE A 62 -4.07 -8.83 24.74
CA ILE A 62 -5.31 -8.14 24.43
C ILE A 62 -5.61 -7.16 25.57
N VAL A 63 -5.92 -5.91 25.22
CA VAL A 63 -6.27 -4.85 26.15
C VAL A 63 -7.75 -4.53 26.01
N ASP A 64 -8.49 -4.57 27.11
CA ASP A 64 -9.89 -4.13 27.14
C ASP A 64 -9.97 -2.61 27.28
N THR A 65 -10.36 -1.96 26.19
CA THR A 65 -10.51 -0.49 26.10
C THR A 65 -11.94 -0.01 26.29
N SER A 66 -12.90 -0.90 26.61
CA SER A 66 -14.34 -0.57 26.70
C SER A 66 -14.67 0.54 27.71
N ARG A 67 -13.79 0.75 28.69
CA ARG A 67 -13.90 1.81 29.73
C ARG A 67 -12.66 2.72 29.77
N GLY A 68 -11.93 2.80 28.64
CA GLY A 68 -10.62 3.43 28.57
C GLY A 68 -9.50 2.47 28.98
N LEU A 69 -8.26 2.89 28.72
CA LEU A 69 -7.06 2.11 29.09
C LEU A 69 -6.94 1.99 30.61
N SER A 70 -6.79 0.78 31.12
CA SER A 70 -6.64 0.46 32.54
C SER A 70 -5.48 -0.52 32.76
N GLU A 71 -4.72 -0.31 33.83
CA GLU A 71 -3.50 -1.03 34.16
C GLU A 71 -3.70 -2.53 34.47
N ASP A 72 -4.91 -2.92 34.78
CA ASP A 72 -5.31 -4.28 35.14
C ASP A 72 -6.17 -4.97 34.08
N LYS A 73 -6.41 -4.31 32.94
CA LYS A 73 -7.31 -4.77 31.87
C LYS A 73 -6.54 -5.25 30.63
N PHE A 74 -5.47 -6.01 30.83
CA PHE A 74 -4.79 -6.70 29.75
C PHE A 74 -4.69 -8.20 30.02
N TYR A 75 -4.74 -8.99 28.96
CA TYR A 75 -4.79 -10.45 29.03
C TYR A 75 -3.76 -11.04 28.09
N PHE A 76 -3.01 -12.03 28.55
CA PHE A 76 -2.07 -12.76 27.73
C PHE A 76 -2.80 -13.44 26.57
N LEU A 77 -2.27 -13.28 25.35
CA LEU A 77 -2.77 -13.94 24.15
C LEU A 77 -1.83 -15.07 23.74
N GLU A 78 -0.60 -14.75 23.39
CA GLU A 78 0.40 -15.70 22.96
C GLU A 78 1.84 -15.18 23.12
N MET A 79 2.82 -16.06 22.97
CA MET A 79 4.22 -15.68 22.82
C MET A 79 4.74 -16.15 21.47
N ASN A 80 5.16 -15.21 20.64
CA ASN A 80 5.85 -15.47 19.39
C ASN A 80 7.35 -15.62 19.64
N THR A 81 7.84 -16.86 19.52
CA THR A 81 9.23 -17.22 19.80
C THR A 81 10.17 -16.98 18.62
N ARG A 82 10.01 -15.83 17.97
CA ARG A 82 10.75 -15.39 16.78
C ARG A 82 10.77 -13.88 16.70
N LEU A 83 11.66 -13.35 15.87
CA LEU A 83 11.57 -11.95 15.45
C LEU A 83 10.28 -11.74 14.66
N GLN A 84 9.57 -10.66 14.94
CA GLN A 84 8.34 -10.29 14.23
C GLN A 84 8.61 -9.31 13.09
N VAL A 85 7.69 -9.22 12.13
CA VAL A 85 7.79 -8.31 10.99
C VAL A 85 7.92 -6.87 11.45
N GLU A 86 7.17 -6.48 12.47
CA GLU A 86 7.08 -5.13 13.04
C GLU A 86 8.25 -4.76 14.00
N HIS A 87 9.35 -5.53 14.02
CA HIS A 87 10.52 -5.22 14.88
C HIS A 87 11.13 -3.84 14.57
N SER A 88 10.99 -3.35 13.35
CA SER A 88 11.57 -2.11 12.89
C SER A 88 11.10 -0.88 13.68
N VAL A 89 9.83 -0.84 14.17
CA VAL A 89 9.37 0.28 15.00
C VAL A 89 10.03 0.26 16.37
N THR A 90 10.29 -0.93 16.95
CA THR A 90 11.04 -1.07 18.20
C THR A 90 12.50 -0.63 18.02
N GLU A 91 13.14 -1.08 16.95
CA GLU A 91 14.51 -0.68 16.61
C GLU A 91 14.63 0.84 16.43
N ALA A 92 13.65 1.44 15.75
CA ALA A 92 13.65 2.88 15.49
C ALA A 92 13.59 3.72 16.77
N ILE A 93 12.73 3.36 17.74
CA ILE A 93 12.58 4.14 18.99
C ILE A 93 13.69 3.87 20.01
N LEU A 94 14.41 2.74 19.89
CA LEU A 94 15.49 2.36 20.82
C LEU A 94 16.88 2.55 20.23
N LYS A 95 16.99 2.80 18.92
CA LYS A 95 18.26 2.89 18.18
C LYS A 95 19.09 1.60 18.32
N LEU A 96 18.44 0.44 18.17
CA LEU A 96 19.01 -0.88 18.27
C LEU A 96 18.88 -1.63 16.95
N ASP A 97 19.71 -2.66 16.75
CA ASP A 97 19.58 -3.67 15.72
C ASP A 97 19.29 -5.02 16.39
N LEU A 98 18.05 -5.50 16.27
CA LEU A 98 17.62 -6.74 16.90
C LEU A 98 18.16 -7.99 16.20
N VAL A 99 18.44 -7.90 14.90
CA VAL A 99 19.06 -9.00 14.15
C VAL A 99 20.51 -9.16 14.60
N GLU A 100 21.26 -8.07 14.76
CA GLU A 100 22.60 -8.09 15.35
C GLU A 100 22.57 -8.71 16.74
N TRP A 101 21.62 -8.31 17.59
CA TRP A 101 21.49 -8.86 18.94
C TRP A 101 21.17 -10.35 18.94
N GLN A 102 20.30 -10.82 18.02
CA GLN A 102 20.03 -12.26 17.86
C GLN A 102 21.31 -13.03 17.53
N MET A 103 22.15 -12.50 16.63
CA MET A 103 23.43 -13.12 16.27
C MET A 103 24.39 -13.16 17.48
N ARG A 104 24.56 -12.06 18.19
CA ARG A 104 25.40 -12.01 19.41
C ARG A 104 24.97 -13.05 20.46
N ILE A 105 23.65 -13.11 20.75
CA ILE A 105 23.10 -14.08 21.68
C ILE A 105 23.27 -15.52 21.19
N ALA A 106 23.14 -15.76 19.88
CA ALA A 106 23.38 -17.10 19.31
C ALA A 106 24.83 -17.51 19.45
N PHE A 107 25.79 -16.58 19.36
CA PHE A 107 27.22 -16.83 19.62
C PHE A 107 27.57 -16.99 21.11
N GLY A 108 26.59 -16.80 22.01
CA GLY A 108 26.79 -17.02 23.45
C GLY A 108 27.16 -15.72 24.21
N GLU A 109 27.08 -14.56 23.59
CA GLU A 109 27.24 -13.30 24.28
C GLU A 109 26.06 -13.02 25.22
N GLU A 110 26.27 -12.21 26.26
CA GLU A 110 25.23 -11.70 27.12
C GLU A 110 24.45 -10.57 26.41
N LEU A 111 23.26 -10.25 26.95
CA LEU A 111 22.49 -9.09 26.49
C LEU A 111 23.34 -7.80 26.57
N PRO A 112 23.45 -7.03 25.47
CA PRO A 112 24.32 -5.84 25.41
C PRO A 112 23.94 -4.72 26.37
N LEU A 113 22.65 -4.62 26.76
CA LEU A 113 22.13 -3.59 27.64
C LEU A 113 21.32 -4.20 28.80
N ARG A 114 21.15 -3.41 29.84
CA ARG A 114 20.24 -3.70 30.95
C ARG A 114 18.94 -2.95 30.77
N GLN A 115 17.89 -3.36 31.50
CA GLN A 115 16.57 -2.75 31.41
C GLN A 115 16.55 -1.25 31.74
N ASP A 116 17.38 -0.83 32.70
CA ASP A 116 17.49 0.56 33.16
C ASP A 116 18.25 1.49 32.18
N GLU A 117 18.96 0.91 31.23
CA GLU A 117 19.70 1.65 30.19
C GLU A 117 18.82 1.95 28.96
N LEU A 118 17.69 1.27 28.80
CA LEU A 118 16.78 1.43 27.69
C LEU A 118 15.96 2.72 27.83
N LYS A 119 15.90 3.51 26.76
CA LYS A 119 15.15 4.77 26.71
C LYS A 119 14.41 4.89 25.38
N ILE A 120 13.11 5.12 25.45
CA ILE A 120 12.29 5.44 24.28
C ILE A 120 12.67 6.81 23.75
N GLN A 121 12.91 6.90 22.45
CA GLN A 121 13.22 8.13 21.72
C GLN A 121 12.24 8.28 20.57
N GLY A 122 11.48 9.37 20.53
CA GLY A 122 10.54 9.65 19.46
C GLY A 122 9.40 8.65 19.34
N HIS A 123 8.92 8.50 18.10
CA HIS A 123 7.80 7.63 17.73
C HIS A 123 8.05 7.04 16.35
N ALA A 124 7.73 5.78 16.16
CA ALA A 124 7.85 5.08 14.87
C ALA A 124 6.53 4.42 14.49
N ILE A 125 6.19 4.49 13.21
CA ILE A 125 4.99 3.85 12.64
C ILE A 125 5.42 3.08 11.40
N GLU A 126 4.99 1.82 11.31
CA GLU A 126 5.18 0.95 10.16
C GLU A 126 3.87 0.75 9.42
N ALA A 127 3.92 0.69 8.09
CA ALA A 127 2.83 0.24 7.24
C ALA A 127 3.30 -0.91 6.36
N ARG A 128 2.46 -1.95 6.23
CA ARG A 128 2.71 -3.09 5.36
C ARG A 128 2.01 -2.92 4.03
N ILE A 129 2.77 -2.98 2.96
CA ILE A 129 2.28 -2.89 1.58
C ILE A 129 2.13 -4.29 1.01
N TYR A 130 0.90 -4.62 0.62
CA TYR A 130 0.51 -5.92 0.06
C TYR A 130 0.08 -5.78 -1.40
N ALA A 131 0.36 -6.83 -2.19
CA ALA A 131 -0.25 -7.02 -3.51
C ALA A 131 -1.68 -7.54 -3.33
N GLU A 132 -2.65 -6.63 -3.28
CA GLU A 132 -4.06 -6.92 -2.99
C GLU A 132 -5.00 -6.04 -3.80
N ASP A 133 -6.07 -6.63 -4.30
CA ASP A 133 -7.22 -5.88 -4.79
C ASP A 133 -8.16 -5.53 -3.63
N VAL A 134 -8.02 -4.29 -3.15
CA VAL A 134 -8.79 -3.76 -2.02
C VAL A 134 -10.29 -3.74 -2.33
N GLN A 135 -10.68 -3.46 -3.57
CA GLN A 135 -12.07 -3.36 -4.00
C GLN A 135 -12.73 -4.72 -4.16
N ALA A 136 -11.96 -5.73 -4.57
CA ALA A 136 -12.41 -7.11 -4.60
C ALA A 136 -12.38 -7.79 -3.22
N GLY A 137 -12.41 -7.01 -2.13
CA GLY A 137 -12.38 -7.53 -0.76
C GLY A 137 -11.01 -7.99 -0.31
N PHE A 138 -9.95 -7.34 -0.79
CA PHE A 138 -8.54 -7.64 -0.47
C PHE A 138 -8.11 -9.03 -0.94
N LEU A 139 -8.56 -9.42 -2.10
CA LEU A 139 -8.04 -10.63 -2.73
C LEU A 139 -6.56 -10.42 -3.09
N PRO A 140 -5.70 -11.41 -2.84
CA PRO A 140 -4.31 -11.34 -3.30
C PRO A 140 -4.25 -11.11 -4.80
N ASP A 141 -3.41 -10.17 -5.22
CA ASP A 141 -3.10 -9.94 -6.62
C ASP A 141 -1.74 -10.59 -6.97
N SER A 142 -1.60 -11.04 -8.18
CA SER A 142 -0.38 -11.68 -8.67
C SER A 142 0.03 -11.09 -10.01
N GLY A 143 1.31 -10.92 -10.20
CA GLY A 143 1.84 -10.32 -11.42
C GLY A 143 3.33 -10.12 -11.36
N ILE A 144 3.87 -9.49 -12.39
CA ILE A 144 5.27 -9.06 -12.42
C ILE A 144 5.34 -7.62 -11.93
N ILE A 145 6.24 -7.34 -11.04
CA ILE A 145 6.54 -5.97 -10.61
C ILE A 145 7.26 -5.26 -11.75
N GLU A 146 6.54 -4.42 -12.47
CA GLU A 146 7.09 -3.72 -13.64
C GLU A 146 7.95 -2.52 -13.24
N LYS A 147 7.54 -1.83 -12.16
CA LYS A 147 8.27 -0.67 -11.61
C LYS A 147 7.99 -0.49 -10.14
N ILE A 148 9.02 -0.11 -9.37
CA ILE A 148 8.88 0.36 -8.00
C ILE A 148 9.57 1.71 -7.86
N VAL A 149 8.87 2.68 -7.28
CA VAL A 149 9.43 3.95 -6.86
C VAL A 149 9.38 3.99 -5.34
N TYR A 150 10.55 4.13 -4.73
CA TYR A 150 10.69 4.15 -3.28
C TYR A 150 10.66 5.59 -2.74
N PRO A 151 10.01 5.81 -1.59
CA PRO A 151 10.04 7.09 -0.90
C PRO A 151 11.43 7.36 -0.31
N LYS A 152 11.69 8.63 0.01
CA LYS A 152 12.93 9.07 0.65
C LYS A 152 12.74 9.27 2.16
N ASN A 153 13.86 9.26 2.91
CA ASN A 153 13.92 9.60 4.33
C ASN A 153 13.08 8.73 5.28
N VAL A 154 12.81 7.49 4.88
CA VAL A 154 12.16 6.45 5.69
C VAL A 154 12.91 5.13 5.55
N ARG A 155 12.71 4.21 6.49
CA ARG A 155 13.23 2.84 6.35
C ARG A 155 12.29 2.03 5.49
N ILE A 156 12.87 1.26 4.56
CA ILE A 156 12.15 0.35 3.67
C ILE A 156 12.78 -1.03 3.82
N ASP A 157 11.97 -1.99 4.17
CA ASP A 157 12.36 -3.40 4.17
C ASP A 157 11.58 -4.12 3.08
N THR A 158 12.28 -4.66 2.08
CA THR A 158 11.70 -5.38 0.95
C THR A 158 12.58 -6.56 0.54
N GLY A 159 11.97 -7.62 0.06
CA GLY A 159 12.66 -8.74 -0.57
C GLY A 159 12.36 -8.83 -2.07
N ILE A 160 11.76 -7.80 -2.68
CA ILE A 160 11.25 -7.81 -4.05
C ILE A 160 11.87 -6.66 -4.84
N SER A 161 12.20 -6.95 -6.10
CA SER A 161 12.79 -6.03 -7.07
C SER A 161 11.94 -5.91 -8.33
N GLU A 162 12.23 -4.92 -9.16
CA GLU A 162 11.64 -4.82 -10.51
C GLU A 162 11.97 -6.08 -11.31
N GLY A 163 10.97 -6.65 -11.99
CA GLY A 163 11.05 -7.90 -12.73
C GLY A 163 10.64 -9.15 -11.92
N ASP A 164 10.57 -9.07 -10.59
CA ASP A 164 10.14 -10.19 -9.77
C ASP A 164 8.64 -10.45 -9.91
N LYS A 165 8.27 -11.72 -9.75
CA LYS A 165 6.88 -12.16 -9.82
C LYS A 165 6.30 -12.37 -8.44
N ILE A 166 5.23 -11.65 -8.13
CA ILE A 166 4.36 -11.95 -6.99
C ILE A 166 3.55 -13.21 -7.33
N SER A 167 3.69 -14.23 -6.50
CA SER A 167 3.02 -15.51 -6.68
C SER A 167 1.90 -15.69 -5.66
N THR A 168 0.99 -16.63 -5.95
CA THR A 168 -0.10 -17.00 -5.05
C THR A 168 0.34 -18.01 -3.96
N TYR A 169 1.59 -18.45 -3.96
CA TYR A 169 2.10 -19.48 -3.04
C TYR A 169 2.62 -18.92 -1.71
N TYR A 170 2.89 -17.61 -1.65
CA TYR A 170 3.47 -16.95 -0.49
C TYR A 170 2.61 -15.76 -0.07
N ASP A 171 2.91 -15.22 1.11
CA ASP A 171 2.31 -13.96 1.58
C ASP A 171 2.54 -12.86 0.53
N PRO A 172 1.47 -12.15 0.11
CA PRO A 172 1.58 -11.12 -0.93
C PRO A 172 2.21 -9.81 -0.45
N MET A 173 2.89 -9.78 0.70
CA MET A 173 3.59 -8.61 1.20
C MET A 173 4.77 -8.25 0.29
N ILE A 174 4.74 -7.04 -0.29
CA ILE A 174 5.77 -6.52 -1.19
C ILE A 174 6.89 -5.88 -0.40
N LEU A 175 6.52 -4.98 0.51
CA LEU A 175 7.45 -4.23 1.34
C LEU A 175 6.76 -3.69 2.59
N LYS A 176 7.55 -3.19 3.52
CA LYS A 176 7.08 -2.41 4.65
C LYS A 176 7.85 -1.10 4.73
N ILE A 177 7.16 -0.04 5.14
CA ILE A 177 7.72 1.29 5.30
C ILE A 177 7.60 1.67 6.77
N THR A 178 8.73 2.02 7.39
CA THR A 178 8.79 2.48 8.77
C THR A 178 9.23 3.94 8.79
N ALA A 179 8.36 4.82 9.24
CA ALA A 179 8.64 6.23 9.47
C ALA A 179 8.95 6.47 10.96
N PHE A 180 9.97 7.27 11.22
CA PHE A 180 10.38 7.68 12.56
C PHE A 180 10.42 9.21 12.66
N ALA A 181 9.95 9.77 13.78
CA ALA A 181 10.07 11.19 14.09
C ALA A 181 10.09 11.42 15.62
N ASP A 182 10.36 12.66 16.03
CA ASP A 182 10.41 13.03 17.45
C ASP A 182 9.04 13.00 18.15
N SER A 183 7.95 13.00 17.36
CA SER A 183 6.57 12.92 17.87
C SER A 183 5.68 12.04 17.00
N ARG A 184 4.62 11.50 17.60
CA ARG A 184 3.62 10.70 16.87
C ARG A 184 2.98 11.45 15.69
N PRO A 185 2.49 12.70 15.83
CA PRO A 185 1.96 13.44 14.69
C PRO A 185 2.97 13.59 13.54
N SER A 186 4.23 13.88 13.86
CA SER A 186 5.28 13.99 12.85
C SER A 186 5.59 12.65 12.18
N ALA A 187 5.55 11.54 12.91
CA ALA A 187 5.74 10.19 12.35
C ALA A 187 4.57 9.82 11.41
N ILE A 188 3.33 10.15 11.79
CA ILE A 188 2.14 9.97 10.93
C ILE A 188 2.31 10.75 9.61
N GLU A 189 2.67 12.02 9.67
CA GLU A 189 2.84 12.84 8.46
C GLU A 189 4.03 12.37 7.60
N ALA A 190 5.10 11.88 8.21
CA ALA A 190 6.22 11.28 7.49
C ALA A 190 5.78 10.00 6.76
N LEU A 191 5.00 9.12 7.41
CA LEU A 191 4.48 7.90 6.79
C LEU A 191 3.48 8.21 5.67
N LYS A 192 2.54 9.15 5.88
CA LYS A 192 1.60 9.60 4.84
C LYS A 192 2.33 10.07 3.58
N ARG A 193 3.37 10.89 3.76
CA ARG A 193 4.20 11.36 2.65
C ARG A 193 4.90 10.20 1.96
N ALA A 194 5.50 9.30 2.71
CA ALA A 194 6.17 8.13 2.17
C ALA A 194 5.22 7.24 1.34
N LEU A 195 3.99 7.02 1.82
CA LEU A 195 2.98 6.26 1.06
C LEU A 195 2.58 6.96 -0.24
N LEU A 196 2.49 8.30 -0.25
CA LEU A 196 2.19 9.08 -1.46
C LEU A 196 3.36 9.10 -2.46
N GLU A 197 4.59 8.97 -1.99
CA GLU A 197 5.80 8.90 -2.83
C GLU A 197 6.10 7.47 -3.31
N THR A 198 5.38 6.47 -2.81
CA THR A 198 5.56 5.06 -3.17
C THR A 198 4.66 4.69 -4.33
N TYR A 199 5.25 4.19 -5.42
CA TYR A 199 4.49 3.69 -6.57
C TYR A 199 4.95 2.29 -6.94
N ILE A 200 3.98 1.40 -7.16
CA ILE A 200 4.23 0.02 -7.58
C ILE A 200 3.34 -0.25 -8.79
N MET A 201 3.96 -0.70 -9.88
CA MET A 201 3.31 -1.02 -11.14
C MET A 201 3.40 -2.51 -11.42
N GLY A 202 2.40 -3.06 -12.09
CA GLY A 202 2.33 -4.48 -12.44
C GLY A 202 1.38 -5.28 -11.56
N VAL A 203 1.07 -4.78 -10.36
CA VAL A 203 0.09 -5.37 -9.43
C VAL A 203 -0.75 -4.30 -8.75
N LYS A 204 -1.95 -4.67 -8.31
CA LYS A 204 -2.77 -3.85 -7.42
C LYS A 204 -2.19 -3.90 -6.00
N THR A 205 -2.31 -2.79 -5.27
CA THR A 205 -1.77 -2.68 -3.91
C THR A 205 -2.75 -2.00 -2.96
N ASN A 206 -2.50 -2.15 -1.66
CA ASN A 206 -3.27 -1.49 -0.59
C ASN A 206 -2.78 -0.06 -0.27
N LEU A 207 -1.93 0.57 -1.08
CA LEU A 207 -1.35 1.90 -0.81
C LEU A 207 -2.39 2.99 -0.58
N ASP A 208 -3.43 3.09 -1.43
CA ASP A 208 -4.49 4.10 -1.25
C ASP A 208 -5.34 3.84 0.01
N PHE A 209 -5.60 2.57 0.30
CA PHE A 209 -6.27 2.15 1.54
C PHE A 209 -5.47 2.57 2.78
N LEU A 210 -4.16 2.34 2.80
CA LEU A 210 -3.27 2.76 3.90
C LEU A 210 -3.27 4.28 4.08
N ASN A 211 -3.18 5.02 2.98
CA ASN A 211 -3.23 6.48 3.03
C ASN A 211 -4.56 6.99 3.60
N ARG A 212 -5.69 6.40 3.22
CA ARG A 212 -7.01 6.74 3.78
C ARG A 212 -7.12 6.36 5.26
N LEU A 213 -6.57 5.23 5.66
CA LEU A 213 -6.58 4.77 7.05
C LEU A 213 -5.84 5.75 7.97
N LEU A 214 -4.65 6.20 7.56
CA LEU A 214 -3.87 7.20 8.29
C LEU A 214 -4.54 8.59 8.36
N ASN A 215 -5.49 8.87 7.46
CA ASN A 215 -6.25 10.13 7.44
C ASN A 215 -7.57 10.06 8.24
N LEU A 216 -7.87 8.95 8.88
CA LEU A 216 -9.01 8.89 9.80
C LEU A 216 -8.70 9.74 11.05
N SER A 217 -9.69 10.51 11.49
CA SER A 217 -9.60 11.32 12.70
C SER A 217 -9.37 10.48 13.95
N GLU A 218 -10.00 9.30 14.01
CA GLU A 218 -9.88 8.34 15.09
C GLU A 218 -8.44 7.86 15.29
N PHE A 219 -7.70 7.64 14.18
CA PHE A 219 -6.28 7.27 14.25
C PHE A 219 -5.43 8.43 14.78
N SER A 220 -5.64 9.65 14.25
CA SER A 220 -4.90 10.84 14.70
C SER A 220 -5.16 11.18 16.16
N ASN A 221 -6.38 11.00 16.63
CA ASN A 221 -6.82 11.32 18.01
C ASN A 221 -6.61 10.18 19.01
N GLU A 222 -5.90 9.10 18.61
CA GLU A 222 -5.64 7.94 19.48
C GLU A 222 -6.91 7.23 19.99
N SER A 223 -8.02 7.39 19.25
CA SER A 223 -9.35 6.86 19.61
C SER A 223 -9.71 5.71 18.68
N PHE A 224 -8.95 4.63 18.72
CA PHE A 224 -9.14 3.47 17.85
C PHE A 224 -8.92 2.15 18.60
N ASP A 225 -9.50 1.11 18.04
CA ASP A 225 -9.35 -0.27 18.48
C ASP A 225 -9.28 -1.20 17.25
N THR A 226 -9.31 -2.50 17.47
CA THR A 226 -9.29 -3.52 16.42
C THR A 226 -10.49 -3.45 15.46
N GLY A 227 -11.56 -2.73 15.81
CA GLY A 227 -12.76 -2.54 15.00
C GLY A 227 -12.69 -1.36 14.02
N LEU A 228 -11.68 -0.46 14.14
CA LEU A 228 -11.61 0.77 13.35
C LEU A 228 -11.73 0.53 11.83
N ILE A 229 -10.99 -0.42 11.30
CA ILE A 229 -11.02 -0.75 9.87
C ILE A 229 -12.40 -1.24 9.46
N GLY A 230 -12.98 -2.17 10.25
CA GLY A 230 -14.31 -2.72 9.96
C GLY A 230 -15.41 -1.66 9.94
N SER A 231 -15.40 -0.75 10.91
CA SER A 231 -16.37 0.34 11.03
C SER A 231 -16.28 1.35 9.87
N ASN A 232 -15.10 1.54 9.29
CA ASN A 232 -14.83 2.50 8.22
C ASN A 232 -14.64 1.85 6.85
N ILE A 233 -14.87 0.55 6.70
CA ILE A 233 -14.48 -0.22 5.51
C ILE A 233 -15.00 0.39 4.21
N LYS A 234 -16.26 0.80 4.13
CA LYS A 234 -16.85 1.41 2.94
C LYS A 234 -16.11 2.65 2.47
N LYS A 235 -15.68 3.51 3.41
CA LYS A 235 -14.92 4.73 3.12
C LYS A 235 -13.49 4.41 2.69
N LEU A 236 -12.89 3.40 3.31
CA LEU A 236 -11.51 3.02 3.09
C LEU A 236 -11.29 2.34 1.73
N VAL A 237 -12.28 1.55 1.26
CA VAL A 237 -12.19 0.80 -0.02
C VAL A 237 -12.81 1.53 -1.21
N SER A 238 -13.43 2.71 -1.03
CA SER A 238 -14.05 3.44 -2.12
C SER A 238 -13.04 3.78 -3.22
N LEU A 239 -13.42 3.64 -4.48
CA LEU A 239 -12.60 4.11 -5.59
C LEU A 239 -12.43 5.63 -5.52
N ARG A 240 -11.28 6.08 -5.96
CA ARG A 240 -11.02 7.50 -6.14
C ARG A 240 -11.47 7.90 -7.54
N THR A 241 -12.48 8.76 -7.62
CA THR A 241 -12.92 9.33 -8.90
C THR A 241 -11.82 10.24 -9.46
N PRO A 242 -11.37 10.02 -10.70
CA PRO A 242 -10.41 10.92 -11.34
C PRO A 242 -11.07 12.28 -11.59
N THR A 243 -10.32 13.36 -11.39
CA THR A 243 -10.78 14.70 -11.78
C THR A 243 -10.58 14.91 -13.29
N THR A 244 -11.19 15.93 -13.85
CA THR A 244 -11.06 16.24 -15.28
C THR A 244 -9.62 16.56 -15.68
N GLU A 245 -8.82 17.14 -14.76
CA GLU A 245 -7.38 17.37 -14.96
C GLU A 245 -6.61 16.04 -15.06
N VAL A 246 -6.94 15.06 -14.23
CA VAL A 246 -6.32 13.70 -14.29
C VAL A 246 -6.66 13.02 -15.61
N LEU A 247 -7.91 13.14 -16.08
CA LEU A 247 -8.34 12.59 -17.37
C LEU A 247 -7.64 13.29 -18.55
N ALA A 248 -7.43 14.59 -18.44
CA ALA A 248 -6.68 15.35 -19.43
C ALA A 248 -5.21 14.91 -19.49
N LEU A 249 -4.53 14.75 -18.34
CA LEU A 249 -3.18 14.23 -18.29
C LEU A 249 -3.08 12.77 -18.79
N ALA A 250 -4.09 11.94 -18.52
CA ALA A 250 -4.20 10.59 -19.05
C ALA A 250 -4.19 10.58 -20.58
N SER A 251 -4.94 11.49 -21.19
CA SER A 251 -5.02 11.61 -22.65
C SER A 251 -3.68 12.00 -23.29
N ILE A 252 -2.96 12.95 -22.69
CA ILE A 252 -1.61 13.35 -23.10
C ILE A 252 -0.64 12.15 -22.99
N GLY A 253 -0.76 11.38 -21.91
CA GLY A 253 0.06 10.17 -21.69
C GLY A 253 -0.16 9.10 -22.75
N ILE A 254 -1.43 8.73 -23.02
CA ILE A 254 -1.80 7.70 -24.01
C ILE A 254 -1.30 8.05 -25.40
N LEU A 255 -1.37 9.31 -25.78
CA LEU A 255 -0.88 9.79 -27.09
C LEU A 255 0.65 9.86 -27.16
N GLY A 256 1.38 9.50 -26.08
CA GLY A 256 2.83 9.57 -26.02
C GLY A 256 3.38 11.00 -25.93
N LEU A 257 2.50 12.00 -25.78
CA LEU A 257 2.87 13.40 -25.73
C LEU A 257 3.58 13.80 -24.42
N SER A 258 3.48 12.95 -23.38
CA SER A 258 4.21 13.14 -22.13
C SER A 258 5.70 12.73 -22.21
N ASN A 259 6.10 11.97 -23.22
CA ASN A 259 7.48 11.53 -23.41
C ASN A 259 8.29 12.54 -24.21
N LEU A 260 9.05 13.38 -23.53
CA LEU A 260 9.87 14.44 -24.13
C LEU A 260 10.91 13.93 -25.13
N ASN A 261 11.38 12.67 -24.97
CA ASN A 261 12.40 12.10 -25.84
C ASN A 261 11.85 11.68 -27.22
N THR A 262 10.56 11.45 -27.34
CA THR A 262 9.90 11.01 -28.58
C THR A 262 9.20 12.15 -29.32
N ARG A 263 9.03 13.31 -28.69
CA ARG A 263 8.46 14.50 -29.33
C ARG A 263 9.45 15.15 -30.27
N SER A 264 8.96 15.75 -31.33
CA SER A 264 9.72 16.53 -32.29
C SER A 264 8.94 17.81 -32.63
N PHE A 265 9.61 18.78 -33.25
CA PHE A 265 8.97 20.01 -33.71
C PHE A 265 7.80 19.75 -34.70
N LEU A 266 7.70 18.54 -35.25
CA LEU A 266 6.58 18.11 -36.09
C LEU A 266 5.45 17.47 -35.32
N THR A 267 5.57 17.31 -33.99
CA THR A 267 4.52 16.71 -33.17
C THR A 267 3.26 17.59 -33.21
N GLY A 268 2.18 17.02 -33.72
CA GLY A 268 0.92 17.76 -33.91
C GLY A 268 0.91 18.75 -35.07
N PHE A 269 2.00 18.84 -35.85
CA PHE A 269 2.05 19.78 -36.96
C PHE A 269 1.07 19.40 -38.08
N THR A 270 0.29 20.40 -38.50
CA THR A 270 -0.59 20.34 -39.67
C THR A 270 -0.50 21.64 -40.43
N LEU A 271 -0.87 21.62 -41.71
CA LEU A 271 -0.72 22.81 -42.58
C LEU A 271 -1.83 23.85 -42.45
N TRP A 272 -3.03 23.45 -42.02
CA TRP A 272 -4.22 24.29 -42.10
C TRP A 272 -5.00 24.38 -40.81
N GLU A 273 -5.21 23.30 -40.11
CA GLU A 273 -5.98 23.22 -38.88
C GLU A 273 -5.18 22.45 -37.82
N ASN A 274 -5.44 22.73 -36.56
CA ASN A 274 -4.78 21.98 -35.47
C ASN A 274 -5.20 20.50 -35.50
N LEU A 275 -4.26 19.63 -35.22
CA LEU A 275 -4.51 18.18 -35.14
C LEU A 275 -5.37 17.88 -33.90
N THR A 276 -6.54 17.35 -34.14
CA THR A 276 -7.46 16.92 -33.08
C THR A 276 -7.57 15.42 -33.05
N LYS A 277 -7.45 14.81 -31.88
CA LYS A 277 -7.59 13.36 -31.65
C LYS A 277 -8.60 13.05 -30.56
N LEU A 278 -9.49 12.10 -30.83
CA LEU A 278 -10.34 11.49 -29.82
C LEU A 278 -9.59 10.37 -29.13
N VAL A 279 -9.62 10.36 -27.80
CA VAL A 279 -8.98 9.34 -26.94
C VAL A 279 -10.04 8.67 -26.08
N LYS A 280 -10.16 7.36 -26.19
CA LYS A 280 -11.11 6.57 -25.40
C LYS A 280 -10.34 5.64 -24.46
N PHE A 281 -10.68 5.67 -23.19
CA PHE A 281 -10.15 4.80 -22.16
C PHE A 281 -11.17 4.57 -21.05
N SER A 282 -10.92 3.63 -20.16
CA SER A 282 -11.85 3.30 -19.08
C SER A 282 -11.10 2.97 -17.80
N ASN A 283 -11.75 3.16 -16.68
CA ASN A 283 -11.38 2.51 -15.43
C ASN A 283 -12.33 1.33 -15.17
N SER A 284 -12.31 0.74 -13.98
CA SER A 284 -13.18 -0.40 -13.61
C SER A 284 -14.67 -0.03 -13.50
N GLN A 285 -15.04 1.25 -13.54
CA GLN A 285 -16.43 1.70 -13.33
C GLN A 285 -16.99 2.48 -14.52
N GLU A 286 -16.16 3.28 -15.21
CA GLU A 286 -16.59 4.28 -16.18
C GLU A 286 -15.72 4.29 -17.43
N GLU A 287 -16.34 4.68 -18.55
CA GLU A 287 -15.64 4.97 -19.79
C GLU A 287 -15.50 6.48 -19.97
N PHE A 288 -14.34 6.91 -20.46
CA PHE A 288 -14.00 8.28 -20.69
C PHE A 288 -13.73 8.51 -22.18
N LEU A 289 -14.25 9.59 -22.71
CA LEU A 289 -13.96 10.08 -24.04
C LEU A 289 -13.44 11.52 -23.92
N THR A 290 -12.25 11.74 -24.44
CA THR A 290 -11.59 13.05 -24.41
C THR A 290 -11.19 13.45 -25.80
N GLU A 291 -11.05 14.75 -26.03
CA GLU A 291 -10.60 15.33 -27.29
C GLU A 291 -9.34 16.14 -27.04
N VAL A 292 -8.26 15.80 -27.75
CA VAL A 292 -6.94 16.43 -27.61
C VAL A 292 -6.65 17.21 -28.88
N GLU A 293 -6.51 18.51 -28.77
CA GLU A 293 -6.08 19.41 -29.84
C GLU A 293 -4.64 19.84 -29.60
N CYS A 294 -3.76 19.63 -30.59
CA CYS A 294 -2.37 20.05 -30.54
C CYS A 294 -2.23 21.48 -31.04
N LEU A 295 -1.87 22.41 -30.16
CA LEU A 295 -1.61 23.81 -30.54
C LEU A 295 -0.18 24.06 -30.99
N GLY A 296 0.72 23.14 -30.69
CA GLY A 296 2.15 23.19 -31.01
C GLY A 296 2.90 22.03 -30.37
N GLU A 297 4.22 22.06 -30.40
CA GLU A 297 5.08 21.01 -29.88
C GLU A 297 4.86 20.75 -28.37
N ASP A 298 4.62 21.81 -27.61
CA ASP A 298 4.59 21.80 -26.16
C ASP A 298 3.26 22.34 -25.56
N SER A 299 2.22 22.51 -26.38
CA SER A 299 0.95 23.06 -25.93
C SER A 299 -0.24 22.30 -26.52
N PHE A 300 -1.19 21.95 -25.66
CA PHE A 300 -2.33 21.10 -25.97
C PHE A 300 -3.58 21.64 -25.29
N LEU A 301 -4.72 21.60 -25.97
CA LEU A 301 -6.03 21.73 -25.35
C LEU A 301 -6.67 20.35 -25.22
N VAL A 302 -7.13 20.03 -24.04
CA VAL A 302 -7.79 18.75 -23.78
C VAL A 302 -9.20 19.02 -23.26
N LYS A 303 -10.18 18.63 -24.06
CA LYS A 303 -11.58 18.70 -23.69
C LYS A 303 -12.00 17.40 -23.03
N VAL A 304 -12.52 17.53 -21.81
CA VAL A 304 -13.04 16.45 -20.99
C VAL A 304 -14.47 16.84 -20.60
N GLU A 305 -15.47 16.19 -21.16
CA GLU A 305 -16.88 16.59 -21.02
C GLU A 305 -17.09 18.05 -21.43
N GLU A 306 -17.54 18.91 -20.50
CA GLU A 306 -17.72 20.36 -20.74
C GLU A 306 -16.49 21.19 -20.38
N ASN A 307 -15.45 20.57 -19.76
CA ASN A 307 -14.24 21.25 -19.30
C ASN A 307 -13.18 21.25 -20.40
N ILE A 308 -12.44 22.34 -20.54
CA ILE A 308 -11.30 22.46 -21.44
C ILE A 308 -10.08 22.77 -20.57
N HIS A 309 -9.05 21.94 -20.65
CA HIS A 309 -7.79 22.13 -19.94
C HIS A 309 -6.69 22.49 -20.91
N GLU A 310 -5.95 23.54 -20.62
CA GLU A 310 -4.72 23.88 -21.32
C GLU A 310 -3.54 23.19 -20.62
N ILE A 311 -2.85 22.32 -21.36
CA ILE A 311 -1.69 21.60 -20.87
C ILE A 311 -0.49 22.07 -21.66
N SER A 312 0.57 22.51 -20.98
CA SER A 312 1.80 22.92 -21.63
C SER A 312 3.03 22.43 -20.89
N TYR A 313 4.15 22.39 -21.61
CA TYR A 313 5.45 22.03 -21.06
C TYR A 313 6.46 23.13 -21.39
N ASP A 314 7.17 23.61 -20.38
CA ASP A 314 8.24 24.58 -20.54
C ASP A 314 9.49 24.19 -19.71
N ARG A 315 10.45 25.11 -19.58
CA ARG A 315 11.68 24.89 -18.79
C ARG A 315 11.44 24.62 -17.32
N THR A 316 10.27 25.00 -16.79
CA THR A 316 9.89 24.78 -15.37
C THR A 316 9.17 23.44 -15.18
N GLY A 317 8.71 22.80 -16.27
CA GLY A 317 8.00 21.52 -16.26
C GLY A 317 6.63 21.60 -16.91
N TRP A 318 5.77 20.65 -16.54
CA TRP A 318 4.40 20.61 -17.01
C TRP A 318 3.51 21.59 -16.25
N THR A 319 2.62 22.24 -16.98
CA THR A 319 1.54 23.05 -16.40
C THR A 319 0.19 22.54 -16.89
N ILE A 320 -0.83 22.68 -16.06
CA ILE A 320 -2.23 22.51 -16.41
C ILE A 320 -2.98 23.75 -15.94
N ASP A 321 -3.69 24.41 -16.86
CA ASP A 321 -4.42 25.66 -16.60
C ASP A 321 -3.53 26.74 -15.94
N GLY A 322 -2.27 26.81 -16.37
CA GLY A 322 -1.27 27.75 -15.86
C GLY A 322 -0.67 27.38 -14.49
N GLN A 323 -1.05 26.25 -13.90
CA GLN A 323 -0.50 25.77 -12.63
C GLN A 323 0.55 24.67 -12.85
N ASN A 324 1.70 24.80 -12.20
CA ASN A 324 2.72 23.77 -12.24
C ASN A 324 2.18 22.45 -11.71
N THR A 325 2.35 21.40 -12.49
CA THR A 325 1.95 20.05 -12.12
C THR A 325 3.09 19.07 -12.33
N GLN A 326 3.19 18.09 -11.44
CA GLN A 326 4.08 16.94 -11.64
C GLN A 326 3.23 15.72 -11.81
N PHE A 327 3.45 14.99 -12.90
CA PHE A 327 2.80 13.71 -13.10
C PHE A 327 3.78 12.71 -13.72
N LEU A 328 3.52 11.43 -13.46
CA LEU A 328 4.17 10.31 -14.11
C LEU A 328 3.13 9.56 -14.92
N PHE A 329 3.48 9.19 -16.12
CA PHE A 329 2.69 8.30 -16.96
C PHE A 329 3.45 6.98 -17.09
N TRP A 330 2.78 5.89 -16.81
CA TRP A 330 3.31 4.55 -16.98
C TRP A 330 2.36 3.74 -17.85
N GLN A 331 2.89 3.05 -18.85
CA GLN A 331 2.10 2.23 -19.75
C GLN A 331 2.63 0.80 -19.76
N SER A 332 1.75 -0.14 -19.45
CA SER A 332 1.90 -1.58 -19.62
C SER A 332 1.21 -2.05 -20.90
N LYS A 333 1.20 -3.35 -21.16
CA LYS A 333 0.53 -3.92 -22.33
C LYS A 333 -1.00 -3.81 -22.27
N SER A 334 -1.58 -3.92 -21.08
CA SER A 334 -3.03 -4.02 -20.87
C SER A 334 -3.66 -2.81 -20.18
N TYR A 335 -2.86 -1.99 -19.51
CA TYR A 335 -3.34 -0.82 -18.78
C TYR A 335 -2.27 0.27 -18.77
N PHE A 336 -2.67 1.46 -18.35
CA PHE A 336 -1.73 2.56 -18.06
C PHE A 336 -2.10 3.23 -16.75
N SER A 337 -1.13 3.87 -16.15
CA SER A 337 -1.29 4.60 -14.88
C SER A 337 -0.91 6.05 -15.04
N VAL A 338 -1.71 6.92 -14.45
CA VAL A 338 -1.39 8.33 -14.27
C VAL A 338 -1.20 8.59 -12.80
N ILE A 339 -0.08 9.16 -12.45
CA ILE A 339 0.29 9.46 -11.07
C ILE A 339 0.50 10.96 -10.97
N CYS A 340 -0.39 11.64 -10.27
CA CYS A 340 -0.24 13.05 -9.91
C CYS A 340 0.04 13.14 -8.40
N LYS A 341 -0.96 13.30 -7.58
CA LYS A 341 -0.92 13.13 -6.13
C LYS A 341 -1.23 11.69 -5.72
N PHE A 342 -2.06 11.01 -6.53
CA PHE A 342 -2.50 9.65 -6.35
C PHE A 342 -2.30 8.90 -7.67
N LYS A 343 -2.25 7.56 -7.59
CA LYS A 343 -2.21 6.68 -8.74
C LYS A 343 -3.63 6.41 -9.24
N TYR A 344 -3.83 6.53 -10.55
CA TYR A 344 -5.06 6.18 -11.24
C TYR A 344 -4.73 5.19 -12.35
N ASP A 345 -5.39 4.05 -12.35
CA ASP A 345 -5.20 3.00 -13.35
C ASP A 345 -6.35 3.01 -14.35
N PHE A 346 -6.00 2.93 -15.63
CA PHE A 346 -6.93 2.96 -16.75
C PHE A 346 -6.57 1.87 -17.77
N HIS A 347 -7.58 1.45 -18.55
CA HIS A 347 -7.42 0.56 -19.68
C HIS A 347 -7.62 1.34 -20.98
N SER A 348 -6.67 1.22 -21.91
CA SER A 348 -6.79 1.80 -23.24
C SER A 348 -7.80 0.96 -24.05
N LYS A 349 -8.78 1.61 -24.65
CA LYS A 349 -9.68 1.01 -25.62
C LYS A 349 -9.30 1.52 -27.01
N ASP A 350 -8.70 0.64 -27.82
CA ASP A 350 -8.45 0.95 -29.22
C ASP A 350 -9.79 1.02 -29.98
N LEU A 351 -10.11 2.19 -30.52
CA LEU A 351 -11.37 2.43 -31.26
C LEU A 351 -11.52 1.50 -32.49
N LEU A 352 -10.41 0.94 -32.98
CA LEU A 352 -10.41 0.02 -34.12
C LEU A 352 -10.67 -1.45 -33.72
N ILE A 353 -10.38 -1.83 -32.46
CA ILE A 353 -10.58 -3.21 -31.94
C ILE A 353 -11.96 -3.36 -31.31
N ALA A 354 -12.59 -2.26 -30.85
CA ALA A 354 -13.90 -2.29 -30.19
C ALA A 354 -15.06 -2.80 -31.10
N SER A 355 -14.83 -2.94 -32.40
CA SER A 355 -15.82 -3.54 -33.32
C SER A 355 -15.80 -5.08 -33.33
N SER A 356 -14.81 -5.72 -32.73
CA SER A 356 -14.68 -7.19 -32.67
C SER A 356 -14.89 -7.81 -31.27
N GLU A 357 -14.95 -6.99 -30.22
CA GLU A 357 -15.09 -7.47 -28.83
C GLU A 357 -16.50 -7.29 -28.22
N ASN A 358 -17.48 -6.82 -28.99
CA ASN A 358 -18.88 -6.86 -28.60
C ASN A 358 -19.51 -8.24 -28.91
N SER A 359 -18.81 -9.31 -28.60
CA SER A 359 -19.48 -10.57 -28.32
C SER A 359 -19.74 -10.60 -26.80
N ASP A 360 -21.00 -10.52 -26.43
CA ASP A 360 -21.50 -10.94 -25.12
C ASP A 360 -21.03 -12.39 -24.89
N ASP A 361 -19.84 -12.53 -24.34
CA ASP A 361 -19.31 -13.82 -23.92
C ASP A 361 -19.84 -14.12 -22.50
N ASP A 362 -21.18 -14.25 -22.41
CA ASP A 362 -21.86 -14.88 -21.27
C ASP A 362 -21.39 -16.34 -21.04
N GLN A 363 -20.45 -16.81 -21.86
CA GLN A 363 -19.93 -18.19 -21.88
C GLN A 363 -18.55 -18.30 -21.18
N LEU A 364 -17.90 -17.20 -20.81
CA LEU A 364 -16.59 -17.25 -20.16
C LEU A 364 -16.71 -17.17 -18.64
N VAL A 365 -16.34 -18.24 -17.95
CA VAL A 365 -16.23 -18.24 -16.48
C VAL A 365 -14.81 -17.86 -16.12
N ILE A 366 -14.65 -16.65 -15.55
CA ILE A 366 -13.35 -16.13 -15.11
C ILE A 366 -13.15 -16.47 -13.63
N ALA A 367 -11.96 -16.94 -13.27
CA ALA A 367 -11.58 -17.17 -11.88
C ALA A 367 -11.64 -15.84 -11.09
N PRO A 368 -12.31 -15.80 -9.92
CA PRO A 368 -12.46 -14.57 -9.14
C PRO A 368 -11.14 -14.11 -8.48
N MET A 369 -10.15 -14.98 -8.44
CA MET A 369 -8.84 -14.72 -7.84
C MET A 369 -7.76 -15.55 -8.54
N PRO A 370 -6.49 -15.10 -8.53
CA PRO A 370 -5.38 -15.94 -8.96
C PRO A 370 -5.29 -17.19 -8.07
N GLY A 371 -5.20 -18.36 -8.70
CA GLY A 371 -5.13 -19.63 -7.99
C GLY A 371 -4.66 -20.76 -8.90
N GLN A 372 -4.37 -21.91 -8.29
CA GLN A 372 -4.12 -23.14 -9.02
C GLN A 372 -5.39 -23.99 -9.01
N ILE A 373 -5.80 -24.46 -10.18
CA ILE A 373 -6.94 -25.37 -10.27
C ILE A 373 -6.59 -26.67 -9.55
N SER A 374 -7.35 -27.00 -8.50
CA SER A 374 -7.19 -28.23 -7.73
C SER A 374 -8.09 -29.34 -8.25
N GLU A 375 -9.31 -29.02 -8.66
CA GLU A 375 -10.29 -30.00 -9.14
C GLU A 375 -11.19 -29.40 -10.21
N ILE A 376 -11.55 -30.21 -11.21
CA ILE A 376 -12.52 -29.88 -12.27
C ILE A 376 -13.67 -30.89 -12.16
N TYR A 377 -14.90 -30.39 -12.05
CA TYR A 377 -16.12 -31.19 -11.84
C TYR A 377 -16.97 -31.37 -13.11
N VAL A 378 -16.62 -30.78 -14.23
CA VAL A 378 -17.37 -30.78 -15.47
C VAL A 378 -16.47 -31.15 -16.65
N ASN A 379 -17.06 -31.73 -17.68
CA ASN A 379 -16.42 -32.06 -18.96
C ASN A 379 -16.99 -31.18 -20.07
N GLU A 380 -16.27 -31.12 -21.18
CA GLU A 380 -16.76 -30.46 -22.38
C GLU A 380 -18.07 -31.09 -22.87
N GLY A 381 -19.10 -30.27 -23.01
CA GLY A 381 -20.45 -30.69 -23.43
C GLY A 381 -21.43 -30.95 -22.27
N ASP A 382 -21.01 -30.88 -21.02
CA ASP A 382 -21.90 -31.02 -19.88
C ASP A 382 -22.88 -29.84 -19.79
N LEU A 383 -24.13 -30.12 -19.47
CA LEU A 383 -25.14 -29.10 -19.19
C LEU A 383 -25.01 -28.67 -17.73
N VAL A 384 -24.79 -27.38 -17.50
CA VAL A 384 -24.62 -26.82 -16.15
C VAL A 384 -25.70 -25.81 -15.81
N LEU A 385 -26.06 -25.72 -14.54
CA LEU A 385 -27.06 -24.78 -14.03
C LEU A 385 -26.37 -23.73 -13.14
N LYS A 386 -27.02 -22.58 -12.96
CA LYS A 386 -26.53 -21.54 -12.05
C LYS A 386 -26.43 -22.09 -10.62
N GLY A 387 -25.24 -22.13 -10.10
CA GLY A 387 -24.92 -22.65 -8.76
C GLY A 387 -24.17 -23.98 -8.77
N ASP A 388 -24.02 -24.62 -9.93
CA ASP A 388 -23.25 -25.85 -10.05
C ASP A 388 -21.75 -25.55 -9.83
N ARG A 389 -21.07 -26.51 -9.19
CA ARG A 389 -19.61 -26.42 -8.96
C ARG A 389 -18.92 -26.86 -10.24
N LEU A 390 -18.17 -25.95 -10.87
CA LEU A 390 -17.45 -26.23 -12.13
C LEU A 390 -15.98 -26.57 -11.84
N VAL A 391 -15.33 -25.74 -11.03
CA VAL A 391 -13.89 -25.81 -10.76
C VAL A 391 -13.64 -25.41 -9.31
N VAL A 392 -12.61 -25.99 -8.68
CA VAL A 392 -12.07 -25.56 -7.39
C VAL A 392 -10.65 -25.02 -7.60
N LEU A 393 -10.40 -23.83 -7.06
CA LEU A 393 -9.11 -23.16 -7.06
C LEU A 393 -8.42 -23.39 -5.72
#